data_52894956e26aa5aac5e819711a1e8131
#
_entry.id   52894956e26aa5aac5e819711a1e8131
#
_cell.length_a   1.000
_cell.length_b   1.000
_cell.length_c   1.000
_cell.angle_alpha   90.00
_cell.angle_beta   90.00
_cell.angle_gamma   90.00
#
_symmetry.space_group_name_H-M   'P 1'
#
loop_
_entity.id
_entity.type
_entity.pdbx_description
1 polymer ?
#
loop_
_entity_poly.entity_id
_entity_poly.type
_entity_poly.pdbx_seq_one_letter_code
_entity_poly.pdbx_strand_id
1 'polypeptide(L)'
;MAAVDKAPREHYSPYQTIANNGRQPYVKNGGVDEEDPLLARPAHTEQSVKLLTSVSTVVAVLLLGEFITNADGTLVMAAAAPISSQFQRLQDASWLSTGYTLSLCAAQPMYGKLSDIYGRKPVLLVAYAFFAVGCLISGIGHGLWMVILGRAVSGIGGAGIMTLGSVIITADIVPRRDLASWRAYINIAMTLGRSVGGPLGGWLTDAVGWRWLFLLQIPFIAAGAILVIVKLQIAPPDTPHAPSIRRVDFLGTALLAASIISLITVLDRGGHAFPWVSWPALLLFSSGLALGALFVAVETSKTLAPEPIFDLRILHNNRNVPIAYTISFLQTTAQLGMVFAVPLYMQVSQRASTTRAGAHMIPSVAGNTLGGLLAGYVTRRTGRYKFLLIIAGPVAAVSYALLLARWRDQPLSPWESLDILPGGLGSGICSAAAFVAMSALLEPGEVAMATSGYMLVISLAMTTGVTVTNTVLGVGFRRELGRRLHGPEADEVIRRAVSDTNYIAGLEGRLREVVVRCYVDGLQGTYVISLLCSILGSLLGWMVRQHRL
;
A
#
# COMPACT_ATOMS: atom_id res chain seq x y z
N MET A 1 34.86 33.82 71.56
CA MET A 1 35.98 34.67 71.12
C MET A 1 36.20 34.44 69.62
N ALA A 2 36.00 35.46 68.86
CA ALA A 2 36.41 35.81 67.47
C ALA A 2 35.96 34.87 66.32
N ALA A 3 35.04 35.29 65.58
CA ALA A 3 34.98 36.18 64.40
C ALA A 3 35.23 35.37 63.12
N VAL A 4 34.21 35.06 62.37
CA VAL A 4 33.62 35.75 61.25
C VAL A 4 34.62 36.10 60.12
N ASP A 5 34.51 35.48 59.01
CA ASP A 5 34.53 36.28 57.80
C ASP A 5 33.71 35.65 56.68
N LYS A 6 32.84 36.47 56.11
CA LYS A 6 31.97 36.20 54.94
C LYS A 6 32.66 36.74 53.69
N ALA A 7 32.83 35.99 52.65
CA ALA A 7 33.14 36.48 51.30
C ALA A 7 31.92 36.43 50.37
N PRO A 8 31.72 37.42 49.54
CA PRO A 8 30.48 37.64 48.78
C PRO A 8 30.43 36.89 47.47
N ARG A 9 29.21 36.55 47.03
CA ARG A 9 28.84 35.98 45.73
C ARG A 9 28.94 37.06 44.64
N GLU A 10 29.78 36.82 43.65
CA GLU A 10 29.80 37.64 42.43
C GLU A 10 28.71 37.17 41.44
N HIS A 11 27.82 38.13 41.12
CA HIS A 11 26.89 38.05 39.98
C HIS A 11 27.64 38.40 38.70
N TYR A 12 27.71 37.47 37.75
CA TYR A 12 28.10 37.78 36.36
C TYR A 12 26.91 38.30 35.58
N SER A 13 27.00 39.55 35.15
CA SER A 13 26.12 40.20 34.17
C SER A 13 26.88 40.36 32.85
N PRO A 14 26.29 39.97 31.69
CA PRO A 14 26.98 40.09 30.41
C PRO A 14 26.42 41.25 29.57
N TYR A 15 26.67 42.47 29.98
CA TYR A 15 26.54 43.63 29.07
C TYR A 15 27.54 44.69 29.52
N GLN A 16 28.68 44.80 28.82
CA GLN A 16 29.48 46.02 28.81
C GLN A 16 29.64 46.53 27.40
N THR A 17 28.98 47.63 27.16
CA THR A 17 29.13 48.61 26.09
C THR A 17 30.58 49.18 26.14
N ILE A 18 31.29 49.16 25.02
CA ILE A 18 32.47 49.99 24.80
C ILE A 18 32.18 50.96 23.67
N ALA A 19 31.99 52.21 24.01
CA ALA A 19 32.10 53.33 23.12
C ALA A 19 33.59 53.78 23.12
N ASN A 20 34.20 53.94 21.96
CA ASN A 20 34.98 55.15 21.73
C ASN A 20 35.52 55.31 20.28
N ASN A 21 35.15 56.42 19.69
CA ASN A 21 35.90 57.38 18.89
C ASN A 21 36.97 56.92 17.88
N GLY A 22 36.74 57.30 16.63
CA GLY A 22 37.77 57.44 15.60
C GLY A 22 37.19 57.94 14.28
N ARG A 23 37.07 59.25 14.13
CA ARG A 23 36.77 59.92 12.85
C ARG A 23 37.88 59.67 11.85
N GLN A 24 37.54 59.27 10.61
CA GLN A 24 38.12 59.83 9.35
C GLN A 24 37.38 59.26 8.10
N PRO A 25 37.60 59.78 6.86
CA PRO A 25 36.57 60.60 6.22
C PRO A 25 35.93 59.92 5.00
N TYR A 26 34.80 60.51 4.62
CA TYR A 26 34.01 60.21 3.43
C TYR A 26 34.86 60.16 2.14
N VAL A 27 34.79 59.06 1.41
CA VAL A 27 35.00 59.00 -0.04
C VAL A 27 33.75 58.47 -0.68
N LYS A 28 33.12 59.33 -1.47
CA LYS A 28 31.93 59.09 -2.26
C LYS A 28 32.38 58.47 -3.58
N ASN A 29 31.99 57.20 -3.88
CA ASN A 29 31.96 56.77 -5.27
C ASN A 29 30.94 55.65 -5.48
N GLY A 30 30.02 55.90 -6.39
CA GLY A 30 29.49 55.02 -7.40
C GLY A 30 28.66 53.80 -6.91
N GLY A 31 27.38 53.86 -7.17
CA GLY A 31 26.38 52.82 -6.86
C GLY A 31 26.75 51.43 -7.38
N VAL A 32 26.55 50.49 -6.49
CA VAL A 32 26.16 49.10 -6.78
C VAL A 32 25.20 48.74 -5.66
N ASP A 33 24.00 48.34 -6.01
CA ASP A 33 23.00 47.85 -5.09
C ASP A 33 23.56 46.67 -4.30
N GLU A 34 23.92 46.87 -3.03
CA GLU A 34 24.19 45.81 -2.08
C GLU A 34 22.87 45.16 -1.72
N GLU A 35 22.54 44.07 -2.37
CA GLU A 35 21.55 43.10 -1.90
C GLU A 35 21.96 42.61 -0.51
N ASP A 36 21.05 42.82 0.41
CA ASP A 36 21.08 42.52 1.83
C ASP A 36 21.65 41.10 2.17
N PRO A 37 22.76 40.97 2.94
CA PRO A 37 23.33 39.64 3.28
C PRO A 37 22.48 38.82 4.23
N LEU A 38 21.30 39.30 4.65
CA LEU A 38 20.41 38.62 5.59
C LEU A 38 19.59 37.47 4.98
N LEU A 39 19.76 37.20 3.68
CA LEU A 39 19.19 36.01 3.01
C LEU A 39 20.27 34.98 2.61
N ALA A 40 21.42 34.96 3.25
CA ALA A 40 22.25 33.77 3.26
C ALA A 40 21.42 32.64 3.92
N ARG A 41 20.61 31.94 3.10
CA ARG A 41 20.08 30.63 3.44
C ARG A 41 21.25 29.86 4.02
N PRO A 42 21.10 29.23 5.23
CA PRO A 42 22.08 28.24 5.61
C PRO A 42 22.20 27.33 4.39
N ALA A 43 23.40 27.18 3.88
CA ALA A 43 23.72 26.15 2.92
C ALA A 43 23.39 24.83 3.65
N HIS A 44 22.10 24.43 3.57
CA HIS A 44 21.80 23.03 3.62
C HIS A 44 22.63 22.48 2.48
N THR A 45 23.75 21.93 2.84
CA THR A 45 24.54 21.08 2.01
C THR A 45 23.52 20.25 1.25
N GLU A 46 23.28 20.61 -0.01
CA GLU A 46 22.80 19.67 -0.99
C GLU A 46 23.84 18.57 -0.94
N GLN A 47 23.64 17.59 -0.07
CA GLN A 47 24.21 16.28 -0.23
C GLN A 47 23.56 15.77 -1.51
N SER A 48 24.03 16.36 -2.61
CA SER A 48 23.88 15.81 -3.93
C SER A 48 24.43 14.42 -3.81
N VAL A 49 23.48 13.45 -3.67
CA VAL A 49 23.78 12.06 -3.94
C VAL A 49 24.49 12.10 -5.30
N LYS A 50 25.81 11.96 -5.30
CA LYS A 50 26.60 11.80 -6.52
C LYS A 50 26.19 10.44 -7.07
N LEU A 51 25.01 10.37 -7.67
CA LEU A 51 24.59 9.28 -8.51
C LEU A 51 25.49 9.32 -9.72
N LEU A 52 26.52 8.46 -9.73
CA LEU A 52 27.36 8.18 -10.91
C LEU A 52 26.50 7.65 -12.08
N THR A 53 25.24 7.38 -11.86
CA THR A 53 24.23 6.91 -12.80
C THR A 53 23.03 7.87 -12.81
N SER A 54 22.41 8.01 -13.96
CA SER A 54 21.18 8.78 -14.11
C SER A 54 20.11 8.35 -13.07
N VAL A 55 19.50 9.32 -12.36
CA VAL A 55 18.39 9.10 -11.42
C VAL A 55 17.32 8.22 -12.04
N SER A 56 17.01 8.40 -13.31
CA SER A 56 16.04 7.60 -14.05
C SER A 56 16.37 6.10 -14.10
N THR A 57 17.66 5.74 -14.19
CA THR A 57 18.07 4.32 -14.22
C THR A 57 17.85 3.66 -12.85
N VAL A 58 18.22 4.34 -11.77
CA VAL A 58 18.01 3.82 -10.40
C VAL A 58 16.52 3.64 -10.12
N VAL A 59 15.73 4.64 -10.48
CA VAL A 59 14.27 4.58 -10.30
C VAL A 59 13.66 3.46 -11.14
N ALA A 60 14.08 3.27 -12.40
CA ALA A 60 13.57 2.18 -13.22
C ALA A 60 13.81 0.80 -12.59
N VAL A 61 14.98 0.60 -11.95
CA VAL A 61 15.29 -0.65 -11.23
C VAL A 61 14.37 -0.85 -10.03
N LEU A 62 14.10 0.20 -9.26
CA LEU A 62 13.20 0.12 -8.11
C LEU A 62 11.75 -0.11 -8.56
N LEU A 63 11.29 0.56 -9.63
CA LEU A 63 9.97 0.34 -10.22
C LEU A 63 9.80 -1.08 -10.77
N LEU A 64 10.86 -1.71 -11.29
CA LEU A 64 10.84 -3.11 -11.68
C LEU A 64 10.57 -4.02 -10.47
N GLY A 65 11.20 -3.76 -9.32
CA GLY A 65 10.94 -4.47 -8.07
C GLY A 65 9.48 -4.35 -7.63
N GLU A 66 8.93 -3.13 -7.67
CA GLU A 66 7.50 -2.85 -7.38
C GLU A 66 6.57 -3.63 -8.33
N PHE A 67 6.88 -3.63 -9.63
CA PHE A 67 6.12 -4.37 -10.63
C PHE A 67 6.12 -5.88 -10.34
N ILE A 68 7.29 -6.49 -10.14
CA ILE A 68 7.43 -7.95 -9.90
C ILE A 68 6.67 -8.36 -8.64
N THR A 69 6.83 -7.63 -7.54
CA THR A 69 6.20 -7.95 -6.26
C THR A 69 4.67 -7.88 -6.33
N ASN A 70 4.13 -6.88 -7.06
CA ASN A 70 2.69 -6.75 -7.26
C ASN A 70 2.14 -7.76 -8.29
N ALA A 71 2.92 -8.12 -9.30
CA ALA A 71 2.56 -9.16 -10.25
C ALA A 71 2.49 -10.54 -9.58
N ASP A 72 3.44 -10.86 -8.70
CA ASP A 72 3.50 -12.11 -7.97
C ASP A 72 2.21 -12.41 -7.19
N GLY A 73 1.64 -11.42 -6.53
CA GLY A 73 0.39 -11.57 -5.80
C GLY A 73 -0.75 -12.08 -6.68
N THR A 74 -0.92 -11.51 -7.88
CA THR A 74 -2.00 -11.86 -8.81
C THR A 74 -1.68 -13.07 -9.69
N LEU A 75 -0.40 -13.33 -9.99
CA LEU A 75 0.07 -14.56 -10.63
C LEU A 75 -0.40 -15.80 -9.85
N VAL A 76 -0.17 -15.79 -8.54
CA VAL A 76 -0.49 -16.93 -7.67
C VAL A 76 -2.00 -17.07 -7.45
N MET A 77 -2.75 -15.98 -7.42
CA MET A 77 -4.22 -16.06 -7.35
C MET A 77 -4.81 -16.83 -8.53
N ALA A 78 -4.29 -16.63 -9.75
CA ALA A 78 -4.74 -17.37 -10.93
C ALA A 78 -4.38 -18.87 -10.88
N ALA A 79 -3.29 -19.24 -10.21
CA ALA A 79 -2.82 -20.62 -10.12
C ALA A 79 -3.21 -21.32 -8.81
N ALA A 80 -3.90 -20.65 -7.89
CA ALA A 80 -4.20 -21.20 -6.57
C ALA A 80 -4.99 -22.53 -6.62
N ALA A 81 -5.99 -22.61 -7.50
CA ALA A 81 -6.79 -23.83 -7.68
C ALA A 81 -5.98 -25.00 -8.29
N PRO A 82 -5.25 -24.85 -9.40
CA PRO A 82 -4.35 -25.86 -9.93
C PRO A 82 -3.33 -26.38 -8.90
N ILE A 83 -2.67 -25.47 -8.16
CA ILE A 83 -1.68 -25.84 -7.13
C ILE A 83 -2.34 -26.70 -6.06
N SER A 84 -3.44 -26.25 -5.50
CA SER A 84 -4.10 -26.92 -4.38
C SER A 84 -4.75 -28.24 -4.78
N SER A 85 -5.29 -28.33 -6.01
CA SER A 85 -5.86 -29.55 -6.58
C SER A 85 -4.80 -30.64 -6.75
N GLN A 86 -3.60 -30.31 -7.19
CA GLN A 86 -2.50 -31.27 -7.33
C GLN A 86 -2.16 -31.95 -5.99
N PHE A 87 -2.31 -31.23 -4.87
CA PHE A 87 -2.07 -31.75 -3.53
C PHE A 87 -3.33 -32.28 -2.85
N GLN A 88 -4.47 -32.36 -3.56
CA GLN A 88 -5.77 -32.79 -3.03
C GLN A 88 -6.24 -31.98 -1.80
N ARG A 89 -5.92 -30.66 -1.78
CA ARG A 89 -6.20 -29.73 -0.69
C ARG A 89 -6.80 -28.41 -1.21
N LEU A 90 -7.81 -28.52 -2.06
CA LEU A 90 -8.46 -27.35 -2.68
C LEU A 90 -9.04 -26.37 -1.64
N GLN A 91 -9.55 -26.90 -0.51
CA GLN A 91 -10.05 -26.10 0.60
C GLN A 91 -8.98 -25.17 1.24
N ASP A 92 -7.72 -25.48 1.07
CA ASP A 92 -6.59 -24.72 1.63
C ASP A 92 -5.98 -23.74 0.61
N ALA A 93 -6.56 -23.62 -0.59
CA ALA A 93 -6.05 -22.79 -1.69
C ALA A 93 -5.81 -21.33 -1.31
N SER A 94 -6.69 -20.75 -0.51
CA SER A 94 -6.59 -19.37 -0.06
C SER A 94 -5.33 -19.09 0.76
N TRP A 95 -4.76 -20.11 1.47
CA TRP A 95 -3.53 -19.94 2.23
C TRP A 95 -2.31 -19.54 1.38
N LEU A 96 -2.33 -19.83 0.08
CA LEU A 96 -1.27 -19.41 -0.85
C LEU A 96 -1.17 -17.88 -0.94
N SER A 97 -2.29 -17.19 -0.95
CA SER A 97 -2.34 -15.72 -0.96
C SER A 97 -2.28 -15.14 0.44
N THR A 98 -3.01 -15.74 1.39
CA THR A 98 -3.06 -15.29 2.79
C THR A 98 -1.68 -15.35 3.44
N GLY A 99 -0.93 -16.44 3.27
CA GLY A 99 0.42 -16.58 3.82
C GLY A 99 1.38 -15.49 3.35
N TYR A 100 1.33 -15.14 2.06
CA TYR A 100 2.09 -14.03 1.50
C TYR A 100 1.66 -12.69 2.10
N THR A 101 0.36 -12.38 2.09
CA THR A 101 -0.15 -11.08 2.54
C THR A 101 0.07 -10.85 4.03
N LEU A 102 -0.11 -11.89 4.86
CA LEU A 102 0.14 -11.81 6.30
C LEU A 102 1.61 -11.46 6.59
N SER A 103 2.52 -12.21 5.97
CA SER A 103 3.96 -11.99 6.14
C SER A 103 4.40 -10.63 5.61
N LEU A 104 3.84 -10.19 4.48
CA LEU A 104 4.10 -8.89 3.89
C LEU A 104 3.68 -7.77 4.83
N CYS A 105 2.44 -7.78 5.31
CA CYS A 105 1.93 -6.75 6.22
C CYS A 105 2.68 -6.73 7.56
N ALA A 106 3.01 -7.90 8.10
CA ALA A 106 3.72 -8.02 9.37
C ALA A 106 5.17 -7.49 9.28
N ALA A 107 5.85 -7.68 8.14
CA ALA A 107 7.24 -7.27 7.94
C ALA A 107 7.40 -5.80 7.50
N GLN A 108 6.40 -5.19 6.87
CA GLN A 108 6.50 -3.84 6.29
C GLN A 108 7.01 -2.76 7.25
N PRO A 109 6.50 -2.62 8.47
CA PRO A 109 6.95 -1.56 9.38
C PRO A 109 8.42 -1.69 9.78
N MET A 110 8.91 -2.93 9.91
CA MET A 110 10.27 -3.22 10.32
C MET A 110 11.31 -2.75 9.28
N TYR A 111 10.99 -2.81 7.99
CA TYR A 111 11.92 -2.44 6.92
C TYR A 111 12.31 -0.96 6.94
N GLY A 112 11.39 -0.07 7.34
CA GLY A 112 11.71 1.35 7.54
C GLY A 112 12.83 1.51 8.55
N LYS A 113 12.64 0.98 9.77
CA LYS A 113 13.63 1.08 10.86
C LYS A 113 14.94 0.36 10.55
N LEU A 114 14.88 -0.85 10.00
CA LEU A 114 16.08 -1.59 9.61
C LEU A 114 16.93 -0.80 8.61
N SER A 115 16.28 -0.15 7.65
CA SER A 115 16.98 0.62 6.63
C SER A 115 17.59 1.92 7.17
N ASP A 116 17.03 2.47 8.24
CA ASP A 116 17.64 3.62 8.95
C ASP A 116 18.86 3.21 9.77
N ILE A 117 18.89 1.97 10.31
CA ILE A 117 20.01 1.46 11.11
C ILE A 117 21.16 0.94 10.24
N TYR A 118 20.84 0.11 9.23
CA TYR A 118 21.84 -0.62 8.44
C TYR A 118 22.10 0.00 7.06
N GLY A 119 21.32 1.02 6.68
CA GLY A 119 21.35 1.63 5.35
C GLY A 119 20.36 0.99 4.37
N ARG A 120 19.95 1.76 3.37
CA ARG A 120 18.91 1.38 2.40
C ARG A 120 19.31 0.18 1.54
N LYS A 121 20.53 0.24 0.97
CA LYS A 121 21.02 -0.74 0.00
C LYS A 121 21.18 -2.16 0.57
N PRO A 122 21.87 -2.40 1.71
CA PRO A 122 22.02 -3.76 2.24
C PRO A 122 20.68 -4.37 2.65
N VAL A 123 19.78 -3.58 3.25
CA VAL A 123 18.46 -4.09 3.66
C VAL A 123 17.58 -4.42 2.44
N LEU A 124 17.66 -3.63 1.38
CA LEU A 124 16.97 -3.93 0.12
C LEU A 124 17.49 -5.23 -0.52
N LEU A 125 18.81 -5.46 -0.51
CA LEU A 125 19.39 -6.71 -1.05
C LEU A 125 18.97 -7.94 -0.24
N VAL A 126 18.86 -7.81 1.08
CA VAL A 126 18.31 -8.86 1.95
C VAL A 126 16.84 -9.13 1.60
N ALA A 127 16.05 -8.10 1.31
CA ALA A 127 14.66 -8.28 0.87
C ALA A 127 14.58 -9.03 -0.47
N TYR A 128 15.42 -8.70 -1.45
CA TYR A 128 15.52 -9.44 -2.71
C TYR A 128 15.91 -10.92 -2.47
N ALA A 129 16.83 -11.18 -1.54
CA ALA A 129 17.24 -12.54 -1.19
C ALA A 129 16.07 -13.33 -0.57
N PHE A 130 15.34 -12.76 0.38
CA PHE A 130 14.14 -13.39 0.95
C PHE A 130 13.09 -13.69 -0.12
N PHE A 131 12.86 -12.77 -1.04
CA PHE A 131 11.89 -12.96 -2.11
C PHE A 131 12.32 -14.12 -3.05
N ALA A 132 13.60 -14.14 -3.47
CA ALA A 132 14.14 -15.21 -4.32
C ALA A 132 14.08 -16.57 -3.64
N VAL A 133 14.48 -16.66 -2.36
CA VAL A 133 14.44 -17.90 -1.57
C VAL A 133 12.99 -18.38 -1.42
N GLY A 134 12.05 -17.47 -1.14
CA GLY A 134 10.63 -17.80 -1.06
C GLY A 134 10.07 -18.35 -2.38
N CYS A 135 10.43 -17.72 -3.51
CA CYS A 135 10.08 -18.23 -4.84
C CYS A 135 10.70 -19.61 -5.11
N LEU A 136 11.96 -19.81 -4.73
CA LEU A 136 12.62 -21.11 -4.86
C LEU A 136 11.90 -22.20 -4.05
N ILE A 137 11.64 -21.96 -2.77
CA ILE A 137 10.91 -22.90 -1.89
C ILE A 137 9.53 -23.22 -2.48
N SER A 138 8.81 -22.21 -2.98
CA SER A 138 7.49 -22.40 -3.58
C SER A 138 7.57 -23.23 -4.86
N GLY A 139 8.55 -22.96 -5.74
CA GLY A 139 8.70 -23.63 -7.03
C GLY A 139 9.13 -25.09 -6.92
N ILE A 140 9.97 -25.45 -5.94
CA ILE A 140 10.40 -26.84 -5.69
C ILE A 140 9.51 -27.59 -4.70
N GLY A 141 8.45 -26.94 -4.18
CA GLY A 141 7.60 -27.50 -3.13
C GLY A 141 6.98 -28.84 -3.49
N HIS A 142 7.16 -29.84 -2.63
CA HIS A 142 6.60 -31.19 -2.76
C HIS A 142 5.26 -31.36 -2.01
N GLY A 143 4.81 -30.34 -1.28
CA GLY A 143 3.54 -30.33 -0.56
C GLY A 143 3.00 -28.90 -0.44
N LEU A 144 1.66 -28.78 -0.30
CA LEU A 144 1.00 -27.47 -0.23
C LEU A 144 1.55 -26.56 0.89
N TRP A 145 1.82 -27.12 2.07
CA TRP A 145 2.37 -26.36 3.20
C TRP A 145 3.79 -25.83 2.93
N MET A 146 4.60 -26.56 2.15
CA MET A 146 5.92 -26.09 1.73
C MET A 146 5.78 -24.89 0.76
N VAL A 147 4.82 -24.94 -0.16
CA VAL A 147 4.51 -23.81 -1.04
C VAL A 147 4.03 -22.59 -0.22
N ILE A 148 3.13 -22.81 0.74
CA ILE A 148 2.65 -21.75 1.64
C ILE A 148 3.79 -21.14 2.46
N LEU A 149 4.71 -21.95 2.99
CA LEU A 149 5.90 -21.47 3.68
C LEU A 149 6.78 -20.61 2.74
N GLY A 150 7.01 -21.08 1.51
CA GLY A 150 7.72 -20.29 0.50
C GLY A 150 7.01 -18.96 0.21
N ARG A 151 5.68 -18.96 0.16
CA ARG A 151 4.87 -17.73 0.03
C ARG A 151 5.06 -16.79 1.21
N ALA A 152 5.09 -17.30 2.44
CA ALA A 152 5.35 -16.50 3.63
C ALA A 152 6.76 -15.87 3.59
N VAL A 153 7.77 -16.62 3.18
CA VAL A 153 9.14 -16.12 3.03
C VAL A 153 9.22 -15.07 1.91
N SER A 154 8.59 -15.30 0.75
CA SER A 154 8.55 -14.30 -0.33
C SER A 154 7.76 -13.06 0.09
N GLY A 155 6.74 -13.18 0.94
CA GLY A 155 6.00 -12.06 1.50
C GLY A 155 6.88 -11.14 2.35
N ILE A 156 7.77 -11.70 3.19
CA ILE A 156 8.78 -10.92 3.92
C ILE A 156 9.67 -10.14 2.95
N GLY A 157 10.17 -10.79 1.89
CA GLY A 157 10.98 -10.13 0.87
C GLY A 157 10.22 -9.04 0.11
N GLY A 158 8.98 -9.34 -0.30
CA GLY A 158 8.09 -8.40 -0.98
C GLY A 158 7.82 -7.14 -0.17
N ALA A 159 7.61 -7.29 1.15
CA ALA A 159 7.47 -6.16 2.07
C ALA A 159 8.66 -5.18 1.99
N GLY A 160 9.88 -5.72 1.99
CA GLY A 160 11.09 -4.93 1.90
C GLY A 160 11.26 -4.24 0.54
N ILE A 161 11.02 -4.96 -0.56
CA ILE A 161 11.14 -4.41 -1.91
C ILE A 161 10.17 -3.24 -2.09
N MET A 162 8.88 -3.42 -1.74
CA MET A 162 7.86 -2.38 -1.86
C MET A 162 8.13 -1.18 -0.93
N THR A 163 8.46 -1.44 0.33
CA THR A 163 8.68 -0.36 1.30
C THR A 163 9.93 0.44 0.95
N LEU A 164 11.06 -0.23 0.74
CA LEU A 164 12.33 0.44 0.47
C LEU A 164 12.38 1.05 -0.93
N GLY A 165 11.77 0.42 -1.93
CA GLY A 165 11.59 1.02 -3.25
C GLY A 165 10.88 2.36 -3.15
N SER A 166 9.77 2.42 -2.41
CA SER A 166 9.03 3.66 -2.16
C SER A 166 9.85 4.66 -1.34
N VAL A 167 10.48 4.24 -0.22
CA VAL A 167 11.28 5.10 0.65
C VAL A 167 12.45 5.73 -0.11
N ILE A 168 13.25 4.93 -0.82
CA ILE A 168 14.42 5.40 -1.55
C ILE A 168 14.02 6.44 -2.60
N ILE A 169 12.97 6.16 -3.37
CA ILE A 169 12.50 7.12 -4.38
C ILE A 169 12.03 8.42 -3.72
N THR A 170 11.25 8.33 -2.64
CA THR A 170 10.53 9.50 -2.10
C THR A 170 11.29 10.27 -1.03
N ALA A 171 12.17 9.61 -0.26
CA ALA A 171 12.93 10.25 0.81
C ALA A 171 14.36 10.61 0.41
N ASP A 172 15.01 9.74 -0.40
CA ASP A 172 16.45 9.86 -0.62
C ASP A 172 16.81 10.48 -1.98
N ILE A 173 15.96 10.31 -3.02
CA ILE A 173 16.32 10.67 -4.40
C ILE A 173 15.59 11.92 -4.91
N VAL A 174 14.31 12.08 -4.55
CA VAL A 174 13.40 13.00 -5.23
C VAL A 174 13.16 14.28 -4.42
N PRO A 175 13.28 15.48 -5.05
CA PRO A 175 12.88 16.74 -4.42
C PRO A 175 11.40 16.76 -4.05
N ARG A 176 11.05 17.42 -2.95
CA ARG A 176 9.65 17.47 -2.42
C ARG A 176 8.61 17.92 -3.46
N ARG A 177 8.99 18.83 -4.37
CA ARG A 177 8.10 19.33 -5.45
C ARG A 177 7.72 18.26 -6.47
N ASP A 178 8.57 17.27 -6.68
CA ASP A 178 8.37 16.21 -7.68
C ASP A 178 7.78 14.92 -7.08
N LEU A 179 7.63 14.84 -5.75
CA LEU A 179 7.14 13.66 -5.03
C LEU A 179 5.84 13.10 -5.61
N ALA A 180 4.88 13.97 -5.95
CA ALA A 180 3.59 13.51 -6.50
C ALA A 180 3.76 12.81 -7.84
N SER A 181 4.65 13.31 -8.72
CA SER A 181 4.93 12.71 -10.03
C SER A 181 5.61 11.35 -9.87
N TRP A 182 6.62 11.25 -9.02
CA TRP A 182 7.32 10.00 -8.77
C TRP A 182 6.46 8.97 -8.05
N ARG A 183 5.61 9.43 -7.14
CA ARG A 183 4.58 8.55 -6.52
C ARG A 183 3.61 8.01 -7.57
N ALA A 184 3.25 8.80 -8.57
CA ALA A 184 2.43 8.32 -9.68
C ALA A 184 3.14 7.19 -10.45
N TYR A 185 4.44 7.29 -10.74
CA TYR A 185 5.19 6.22 -11.40
C TYR A 185 5.24 4.93 -10.58
N ILE A 186 5.45 5.03 -9.24
CA ILE A 186 5.36 3.86 -8.34
C ILE A 186 3.98 3.22 -8.45
N ASN A 187 2.91 4.03 -8.35
CA ASN A 187 1.55 3.54 -8.45
C ASN A 187 1.22 2.89 -9.81
N ILE A 188 1.78 3.41 -10.90
CA ILE A 188 1.68 2.82 -12.25
C ILE A 188 2.35 1.45 -12.26
N ALA A 189 3.58 1.32 -11.77
CA ALA A 189 4.29 0.04 -11.71
C ALA A 189 3.52 -1.01 -10.90
N MET A 190 3.01 -0.63 -9.72
CA MET A 190 2.18 -1.49 -8.88
C MET A 190 0.89 -1.92 -9.58
N THR A 191 0.20 -1.00 -10.25
CA THR A 191 -1.07 -1.28 -10.94
C THR A 191 -0.87 -2.15 -12.16
N LEU A 192 0.16 -1.88 -12.97
CA LEU A 192 0.52 -2.72 -14.12
C LEU A 192 0.92 -4.13 -13.68
N GLY A 193 1.72 -4.26 -12.62
CA GLY A 193 2.08 -5.56 -12.06
C GLY A 193 0.84 -6.38 -11.72
N ARG A 194 -0.08 -5.81 -10.95
CA ARG A 194 -1.34 -6.48 -10.58
C ARG A 194 -2.22 -6.84 -11.78
N SER A 195 -2.28 -5.98 -12.78
CA SER A 195 -3.13 -6.20 -13.96
C SER A 195 -2.60 -7.28 -14.89
N VAL A 196 -1.28 -7.37 -15.03
CA VAL A 196 -0.60 -8.34 -15.91
C VAL A 196 -0.46 -9.71 -15.23
N GLY A 197 -0.29 -9.72 -13.90
CA GLY A 197 0.00 -10.95 -13.16
C GLY A 197 -1.07 -12.03 -13.34
N GLY A 198 -2.35 -11.71 -13.23
CA GLY A 198 -3.43 -12.70 -13.38
C GLY A 198 -3.42 -13.43 -14.73
N PRO A 199 -3.55 -12.70 -15.87
CA PRO A 199 -3.49 -13.31 -17.21
C PRO A 199 -2.19 -14.07 -17.47
N LEU A 200 -1.04 -13.51 -17.05
CA LEU A 200 0.26 -14.16 -17.21
C LEU A 200 0.36 -15.45 -16.38
N GLY A 201 -0.19 -15.42 -15.15
CA GLY A 201 -0.23 -16.57 -14.26
C GLY A 201 -1.04 -17.74 -14.81
N GLY A 202 -2.24 -17.44 -15.34
CA GLY A 202 -3.05 -18.45 -16.02
C GLY A 202 -2.33 -19.06 -17.21
N TRP A 203 -1.82 -18.21 -18.11
CA TRP A 203 -1.10 -18.67 -19.31
C TRP A 203 0.14 -19.52 -18.99
N LEU A 204 0.98 -19.08 -18.05
CA LEU A 204 2.16 -19.84 -17.63
C LEU A 204 1.78 -21.19 -16.99
N THR A 205 0.72 -21.21 -16.18
CA THR A 205 0.24 -22.43 -15.54
C THR A 205 -0.19 -23.46 -16.57
N ASP A 206 -0.90 -23.02 -17.61
CA ASP A 206 -1.38 -23.89 -18.68
C ASP A 206 -0.26 -24.34 -19.63
N ALA A 207 0.70 -23.45 -19.93
CA ALA A 207 1.75 -23.72 -20.91
C ALA A 207 2.90 -24.58 -20.37
N VAL A 208 3.39 -24.27 -19.16
CA VAL A 208 4.63 -24.88 -18.60
C VAL A 208 4.46 -25.42 -17.18
N GLY A 209 3.30 -25.20 -16.57
CA GLY A 209 2.97 -25.65 -15.23
C GLY A 209 3.25 -24.57 -14.15
N TRP A 210 2.50 -24.66 -13.05
CA TRP A 210 2.48 -23.66 -11.98
C TRP A 210 3.84 -23.47 -11.26
N ARG A 211 4.71 -24.46 -11.25
CA ARG A 211 6.04 -24.35 -10.62
C ARG A 211 6.89 -23.25 -11.25
N TRP A 212 6.75 -23.08 -12.56
CA TRP A 212 7.47 -22.07 -13.33
C TRP A 212 6.99 -20.64 -13.01
N LEU A 213 5.79 -20.47 -12.44
CA LEU A 213 5.36 -19.16 -11.94
C LEU A 213 6.33 -18.58 -10.93
N PHE A 214 6.87 -19.42 -10.07
CA PHE A 214 7.82 -19.03 -9.03
C PHE A 214 9.25 -19.02 -9.54
N LEU A 215 9.66 -20.09 -10.21
CA LEU A 215 11.06 -20.25 -10.67
C LEU A 215 11.46 -19.18 -11.71
N LEU A 216 10.54 -18.81 -12.59
CA LEU A 216 10.81 -17.80 -13.62
C LEU A 216 11.00 -16.39 -13.04
N GLN A 217 10.48 -16.11 -11.87
CA GLN A 217 10.69 -14.84 -11.20
C GLN A 217 12.13 -14.67 -10.69
N ILE A 218 12.82 -15.77 -10.34
CA ILE A 218 14.15 -15.74 -9.74
C ILE A 218 15.19 -15.01 -10.62
N PRO A 219 15.32 -15.27 -11.92
CA PRO A 219 16.25 -14.53 -12.78
C PRO A 219 15.93 -13.02 -12.84
N PHE A 220 14.66 -12.63 -12.86
CA PHE A 220 14.30 -11.20 -12.85
C PHE A 220 14.63 -10.53 -11.52
N ILE A 221 14.40 -11.24 -10.41
CA ILE A 221 14.76 -10.78 -9.06
C ILE A 221 16.28 -10.65 -8.92
N ALA A 222 17.03 -11.64 -9.41
CA ALA A 222 18.49 -11.63 -9.41
C ALA A 222 19.03 -10.47 -10.25
N ALA A 223 18.47 -10.25 -11.44
CA ALA A 223 18.81 -9.10 -12.28
C ALA A 223 18.53 -7.77 -11.56
N GLY A 224 17.37 -7.64 -10.90
CA GLY A 224 17.04 -6.49 -10.06
C GLY A 224 18.06 -6.27 -8.94
N ALA A 225 18.42 -7.32 -8.21
CA ALA A 225 19.43 -7.27 -7.15
C ALA A 225 20.82 -6.85 -7.69
N ILE A 226 21.27 -7.42 -8.81
CA ILE A 226 22.53 -7.04 -9.48
C ILE A 226 22.50 -5.57 -9.88
N LEU A 227 21.39 -5.10 -10.48
CA LEU A 227 21.24 -3.70 -10.84
C LEU A 227 21.27 -2.79 -9.61
N VAL A 228 20.67 -3.19 -8.49
CA VAL A 228 20.77 -2.47 -7.21
C VAL A 228 22.23 -2.42 -6.73
N ILE A 229 22.97 -3.54 -6.80
CA ILE A 229 24.38 -3.58 -6.40
C ILE A 229 25.20 -2.60 -7.23
N VAL A 230 25.01 -2.59 -8.55
CA VAL A 230 25.82 -1.80 -9.50
C VAL A 230 25.41 -0.33 -9.55
N LYS A 231 24.09 -0.05 -9.52
CA LYS A 231 23.56 1.28 -9.82
C LYS A 231 23.16 2.08 -8.60
N LEU A 232 22.73 1.43 -7.51
CA LEU A 232 22.27 2.12 -6.30
C LEU A 232 23.48 2.48 -5.42
N GLN A 233 23.86 3.75 -5.45
CA GLN A 233 24.90 4.30 -4.58
C GLN A 233 24.27 5.37 -3.69
N ILE A 234 23.92 4.97 -2.47
CA ILE A 234 23.39 5.85 -1.43
C ILE A 234 24.43 5.93 -0.33
N ALA A 235 24.71 7.12 0.17
CA ALA A 235 25.58 7.31 1.32
C ALA A 235 25.06 6.52 2.53
N PRO A 236 25.94 5.91 3.33
CA PRO A 236 25.53 5.30 4.61
C PRO A 236 24.80 6.34 5.45
N PRO A 237 23.83 5.92 6.29
CA PRO A 237 23.15 6.85 7.17
C PRO A 237 24.15 7.47 8.14
N ASP A 238 24.13 8.81 8.27
CA ASP A 238 24.87 9.56 9.30
C ASP A 238 24.23 9.30 10.68
N THR A 239 24.38 8.09 11.20
CA THR A 239 23.92 7.78 12.54
C THR A 239 25.09 7.92 13.52
N PRO A 240 24.91 8.67 14.63
CA PRO A 240 25.97 8.85 15.63
C PRO A 240 26.34 7.56 16.38
N HIS A 241 25.64 6.47 16.14
CA HIS A 241 25.84 5.18 16.79
C HIS A 241 26.13 4.09 15.76
N ALA A 242 27.01 3.15 16.10
CA ALA A 242 27.28 1.97 15.29
C ALA A 242 25.99 1.14 15.03
N PRO A 243 25.85 0.54 13.85
CA PRO A 243 24.72 -0.35 13.56
C PRO A 243 24.68 -1.50 14.57
N SER A 244 23.56 -1.66 15.26
CA SER A 244 23.37 -2.72 16.23
C SER A 244 21.96 -3.28 16.17
N ILE A 245 21.85 -4.61 16.18
CA ILE A 245 20.56 -5.31 16.20
C ILE A 245 19.76 -5.03 17.49
N ARG A 246 20.43 -4.61 18.56
CA ARG A 246 19.81 -4.24 19.85
C ARG A 246 18.97 -2.96 19.75
N ARG A 247 19.14 -2.18 18.68
CA ARG A 247 18.35 -0.97 18.40
C ARG A 247 17.00 -1.28 17.75
N VAL A 248 16.78 -2.53 17.35
CA VAL A 248 15.52 -2.99 16.78
C VAL A 248 14.59 -3.39 17.92
N ASP A 249 13.42 -2.79 18.00
CA ASP A 249 12.37 -3.19 18.93
C ASP A 249 11.69 -4.49 18.44
N PHE A 250 12.24 -5.63 18.89
CA PHE A 250 11.67 -6.95 18.58
C PHE A 250 10.33 -7.18 19.27
N LEU A 251 10.12 -6.60 20.47
CA LEU A 251 8.86 -6.75 21.19
C LEU A 251 7.73 -6.01 20.47
N GLY A 252 7.93 -4.74 20.14
CA GLY A 252 6.97 -3.97 19.36
C GLY A 252 6.71 -4.60 18.00
N THR A 253 7.76 -5.08 17.29
CA THR A 253 7.60 -5.82 16.02
C THR A 253 6.71 -7.04 16.18
N ALA A 254 6.96 -7.87 17.19
CA ALA A 254 6.19 -9.10 17.41
C ALA A 254 4.72 -8.81 17.77
N LEU A 255 4.48 -7.80 18.61
CA LEU A 255 3.13 -7.38 19.00
C LEU A 255 2.35 -6.83 17.80
N LEU A 256 2.97 -5.97 17.00
CA LEU A 256 2.35 -5.42 15.79
C LEU A 256 2.08 -6.52 14.76
N ALA A 257 3.04 -7.39 14.49
CA ALA A 257 2.88 -8.51 13.59
C ALA A 257 1.76 -9.46 14.05
N ALA A 258 1.71 -9.82 15.32
CA ALA A 258 0.68 -10.68 15.89
C ALA A 258 -0.71 -10.01 15.82
N SER A 259 -0.81 -8.70 16.09
CA SER A 259 -2.04 -7.91 15.94
C SER A 259 -2.53 -7.93 14.49
N ILE A 260 -1.65 -7.63 13.54
CA ILE A 260 -1.95 -7.62 12.10
C ILE A 260 -2.39 -9.01 11.63
N ILE A 261 -1.65 -10.07 12.01
CA ILE A 261 -1.98 -11.46 11.65
C ILE A 261 -3.36 -11.81 12.17
N SER A 262 -3.67 -11.50 13.44
CA SER A 262 -4.98 -11.80 14.04
C SER A 262 -6.11 -11.08 13.30
N LEU A 263 -5.98 -9.78 13.04
CA LEU A 263 -7.00 -8.97 12.36
C LEU A 263 -7.19 -9.37 10.89
N ILE A 264 -6.10 -9.60 10.15
CA ILE A 264 -6.19 -10.03 8.74
C ILE A 264 -6.79 -11.44 8.67
N THR A 265 -6.45 -12.35 9.60
CA THR A 265 -7.04 -13.71 9.61
C THR A 265 -8.55 -13.66 9.81
N VAL A 266 -9.05 -12.77 10.68
CA VAL A 266 -10.51 -12.58 10.82
C VAL A 266 -11.10 -12.05 9.51
N LEU A 267 -10.48 -11.06 8.90
CA LEU A 267 -10.97 -10.47 7.64
C LEU A 267 -10.96 -11.49 6.49
N ASP A 268 -9.90 -12.28 6.34
CA ASP A 268 -9.72 -13.22 5.23
C ASP A 268 -10.54 -14.52 5.42
N ARG A 269 -10.67 -15.00 6.65
CA ARG A 269 -11.32 -16.28 6.96
C ARG A 269 -12.75 -16.16 7.45
N GLY A 270 -13.14 -14.98 7.93
CA GLY A 270 -14.50 -14.71 8.38
C GLY A 270 -15.53 -14.92 7.27
N GLY A 271 -16.62 -15.59 7.59
CA GLY A 271 -17.68 -15.95 6.63
C GLY A 271 -17.38 -17.16 5.75
N HIS A 272 -16.11 -17.61 5.66
CA HIS A 272 -15.70 -18.79 4.89
C HIS A 272 -15.32 -19.96 5.80
N ALA A 273 -14.29 -19.82 6.64
CA ALA A 273 -13.83 -20.87 7.54
C ALA A 273 -14.62 -20.91 8.85
N PHE A 274 -15.12 -19.78 9.30
CA PHE A 274 -15.97 -19.66 10.49
C PHE A 274 -16.97 -18.49 10.33
N PRO A 275 -18.17 -18.56 10.95
CA PRO A 275 -19.12 -17.46 10.95
C PRO A 275 -18.54 -16.20 11.60
N TRP A 276 -18.92 -15.01 11.09
CA TRP A 276 -18.47 -13.73 11.64
C TRP A 276 -18.78 -13.54 13.12
N VAL A 277 -19.95 -14.06 13.57
CA VAL A 277 -20.37 -14.04 14.97
C VAL A 277 -20.13 -15.43 15.56
N SER A 278 -18.88 -15.83 15.66
CA SER A 278 -18.47 -17.09 16.27
C SER A 278 -17.36 -16.86 17.31
N TRP A 279 -17.22 -17.78 18.25
CA TRP A 279 -16.17 -17.70 19.25
C TRP A 279 -14.74 -17.51 18.67
N PRO A 280 -14.32 -18.26 17.62
CA PRO A 280 -13.01 -18.05 17.04
C PRO A 280 -12.83 -16.65 16.41
N ALA A 281 -13.88 -16.13 15.72
CA ALA A 281 -13.83 -14.80 15.14
C ALA A 281 -13.71 -13.72 16.21
N LEU A 282 -14.51 -13.80 17.26
CA LEU A 282 -14.47 -12.85 18.38
C LEU A 282 -13.15 -12.91 19.13
N LEU A 283 -12.61 -14.11 19.36
CA LEU A 283 -11.32 -14.30 20.02
C LEU A 283 -10.16 -13.69 19.18
N LEU A 284 -10.11 -13.98 17.89
CA LEU A 284 -9.10 -13.43 17.00
C LEU A 284 -9.21 -11.89 16.88
N PHE A 285 -10.43 -11.38 16.77
CA PHE A 285 -10.66 -9.94 16.67
C PHE A 285 -10.27 -9.22 17.97
N SER A 286 -10.71 -9.71 19.12
CA SER A 286 -10.39 -9.12 20.43
C SER A 286 -8.90 -9.25 20.76
N SER A 287 -8.28 -10.40 20.44
CA SER A 287 -6.83 -10.57 20.62
C SER A 287 -6.03 -9.62 19.71
N GLY A 288 -6.46 -9.44 18.46
CA GLY A 288 -5.84 -8.48 17.55
C GLY A 288 -5.90 -7.05 18.07
N LEU A 289 -7.06 -6.61 18.58
CA LEU A 289 -7.19 -5.29 19.21
C LEU A 289 -6.36 -5.16 20.51
N ALA A 290 -6.36 -6.18 21.35
CA ALA A 290 -5.58 -6.19 22.58
C ALA A 290 -4.07 -6.13 22.31
N LEU A 291 -3.58 -6.91 21.34
CA LEU A 291 -2.17 -6.87 20.92
C LEU A 291 -1.80 -5.52 20.30
N GLY A 292 -2.70 -4.91 19.50
CA GLY A 292 -2.50 -3.58 18.98
C GLY A 292 -2.47 -2.51 20.05
N ALA A 293 -3.32 -2.59 21.06
CA ALA A 293 -3.28 -1.70 22.22
C ALA A 293 -1.99 -1.87 23.04
N LEU A 294 -1.56 -3.12 23.22
CA LEU A 294 -0.28 -3.42 23.90
C LEU A 294 0.91 -2.91 23.09
N PHE A 295 0.90 -3.04 21.76
CA PHE A 295 1.90 -2.42 20.89
C PHE A 295 1.98 -0.91 21.12
N VAL A 296 0.84 -0.21 21.09
CA VAL A 296 0.79 1.25 21.35
C VAL A 296 1.36 1.58 22.74
N ALA A 297 1.04 0.79 23.76
CA ALA A 297 1.55 0.99 25.11
C ALA A 297 3.07 0.78 25.20
N VAL A 298 3.61 -0.23 24.53
CA VAL A 298 5.07 -0.49 24.47
C VAL A 298 5.77 0.62 23.70
N GLU A 299 5.27 1.00 22.54
CA GLU A 299 5.87 2.00 21.64
C GLU A 299 5.88 3.42 22.24
N THR A 300 4.93 3.72 23.12
CA THR A 300 4.91 5.00 23.85
C THR A 300 5.84 5.00 25.07
N SER A 301 6.29 3.83 25.53
CA SER A 301 7.14 3.67 26.70
C SER A 301 8.63 3.81 26.33
N LYS A 302 9.28 4.89 26.79
CA LYS A 302 10.71 5.11 26.57
C LYS A 302 11.63 4.05 27.21
N THR A 303 11.11 3.27 28.18
CA THR A 303 11.86 2.21 28.85
C THR A 303 11.82 0.90 28.10
N LEU A 304 10.69 0.57 27.47
CA LEU A 304 10.49 -0.67 26.73
C LEU A 304 10.92 -0.56 25.26
N ALA A 305 10.65 0.58 24.63
CA ALA A 305 11.05 0.90 23.26
C ALA A 305 11.86 2.22 23.23
N PRO A 306 13.18 2.18 23.55
CA PRO A 306 14.02 3.38 23.48
C PRO A 306 14.09 3.98 22.07
N GLU A 307 14.10 3.12 21.04
CA GLU A 307 14.03 3.47 19.64
C GLU A 307 12.83 2.78 18.98
N PRO A 308 11.65 3.43 19.00
CA PRO A 308 10.41 2.84 18.49
C PRO A 308 10.50 2.50 17.00
N ILE A 309 9.75 1.46 16.57
CA ILE A 309 9.62 1.07 15.15
C ILE A 309 8.80 2.12 14.41
N PHE A 310 7.73 2.59 15.08
CA PHE A 310 6.85 3.61 14.54
C PHE A 310 6.61 4.68 15.62
N ASP A 311 7.24 5.84 15.45
CA ASP A 311 7.03 6.95 16.40
C ASP A 311 5.59 7.49 16.27
N LEU A 312 4.75 7.06 17.19
CA LEU A 312 3.35 7.49 17.27
C LEU A 312 3.17 9.00 17.43
N ARG A 313 4.23 9.73 17.83
CA ARG A 313 4.22 11.19 17.90
C ARG A 313 4.01 11.81 16.52
N ILE A 314 4.47 11.16 15.45
CA ILE A 314 4.25 11.62 14.06
C ILE A 314 2.74 11.75 13.78
N LEU A 315 1.93 10.79 14.26
CA LEU A 315 0.46 10.83 14.10
C LEU A 315 -0.19 11.94 14.91
N HIS A 316 0.36 12.23 16.09
CA HIS A 316 -0.18 13.26 16.98
C HIS A 316 0.25 14.67 16.57
N ASN A 317 1.53 14.85 16.26
CA ASN A 317 2.11 16.15 15.94
C ASN A 317 1.71 16.64 14.55
N ASN A 318 1.52 15.73 13.60
CA ASN A 318 1.16 16.06 12.23
C ASN A 318 -0.21 15.47 11.87
N ARG A 319 -1.26 16.29 12.04
CA ARG A 319 -2.65 15.90 11.73
C ARG A 319 -2.84 15.40 10.29
N ASN A 320 -2.02 15.84 9.34
CA ASN A 320 -2.14 15.41 7.94
C ASN A 320 -1.80 13.93 7.76
N VAL A 321 -0.91 13.35 8.60
CA VAL A 321 -0.49 11.95 8.48
C VAL A 321 -1.65 10.98 8.69
N PRO A 322 -2.34 10.97 9.85
CA PRO A 322 -3.46 10.04 10.07
C PRO A 322 -4.63 10.29 9.11
N ILE A 323 -4.89 11.54 8.71
CA ILE A 323 -5.92 11.85 7.73
C ILE A 323 -5.56 11.29 6.35
N ALA A 324 -4.31 11.46 5.89
CA ALA A 324 -3.86 10.91 4.62
C ALA A 324 -3.88 9.37 4.60
N TYR A 325 -3.52 8.73 5.72
CA TYR A 325 -3.63 7.27 5.89
C TYR A 325 -5.08 6.81 5.75
N THR A 326 -6.00 7.47 6.45
CA THR A 326 -7.43 7.12 6.40
C THR A 326 -8.04 7.34 5.01
N ILE A 327 -7.73 8.45 4.35
CA ILE A 327 -8.18 8.71 2.97
C ILE A 327 -7.65 7.62 2.03
N SER A 328 -6.37 7.29 2.14
CA SER A 328 -5.74 6.26 1.30
C SER A 328 -6.32 4.88 1.57
N PHE A 329 -6.60 4.55 2.84
CA PHE A 329 -7.26 3.31 3.22
C PHE A 329 -8.65 3.19 2.56
N LEU A 330 -9.49 4.20 2.73
CA LEU A 330 -10.84 4.20 2.17
C LEU A 330 -10.85 4.13 0.64
N GLN A 331 -10.01 4.94 -0.01
CA GLN A 331 -9.97 4.99 -1.47
C GLN A 331 -9.37 3.72 -2.07
N THR A 332 -8.35 3.13 -1.45
CA THR A 332 -7.76 1.85 -1.90
C THR A 332 -8.74 0.70 -1.69
N THR A 333 -9.45 0.66 -0.55
CA THR A 333 -10.51 -0.32 -0.28
C THR A 333 -11.61 -0.25 -1.35
N ALA A 334 -12.08 0.95 -1.68
CA ALA A 334 -13.09 1.17 -2.74
C ALA A 334 -12.60 0.71 -4.12
N GLN A 335 -11.36 1.07 -4.47
CA GLN A 335 -10.75 0.72 -5.76
C GLN A 335 -10.57 -0.78 -5.91
N LEU A 336 -10.04 -1.44 -4.88
CA LEU A 336 -9.83 -2.90 -4.91
C LEU A 336 -11.16 -3.67 -4.94
N GLY A 337 -12.18 -3.16 -4.24
CA GLY A 337 -13.54 -3.70 -4.34
C GLY A 337 -14.05 -3.71 -5.78
N MET A 338 -13.89 -2.60 -6.50
CA MET A 338 -14.26 -2.50 -7.93
C MET A 338 -13.39 -3.43 -8.80
N VAL A 339 -12.07 -3.40 -8.63
CA VAL A 339 -11.12 -4.21 -9.41
C VAL A 339 -11.43 -5.70 -9.26
N PHE A 340 -11.91 -6.13 -8.11
CA PHE A 340 -12.31 -7.52 -7.87
C PHE A 340 -13.71 -7.83 -8.41
N ALA A 341 -14.68 -6.94 -8.23
CA ALA A 341 -16.08 -7.15 -8.60
C ALA A 341 -16.31 -7.15 -10.13
N VAL A 342 -15.60 -6.31 -10.88
CA VAL A 342 -15.78 -6.13 -12.32
C VAL A 342 -15.50 -7.41 -13.13
N PRO A 343 -14.36 -8.11 -12.95
CA PRO A 343 -14.11 -9.37 -13.65
C PRO A 343 -15.12 -10.46 -13.29
N LEU A 344 -15.58 -10.53 -12.04
CA LEU A 344 -16.60 -11.47 -11.61
C LEU A 344 -17.94 -11.20 -12.32
N TYR A 345 -18.34 -9.94 -12.40
CA TYR A 345 -19.52 -9.54 -13.17
C TYR A 345 -19.43 -10.01 -14.63
N MET A 346 -18.29 -9.75 -15.29
CA MET A 346 -18.09 -10.13 -16.69
C MET A 346 -18.13 -11.65 -16.91
N GLN A 347 -17.53 -12.42 -16.01
CA GLN A 347 -17.52 -13.88 -16.11
C GLN A 347 -18.90 -14.48 -15.87
N VAL A 348 -19.63 -14.03 -14.84
CA VAL A 348 -20.90 -14.61 -14.43
C VAL A 348 -22.06 -14.11 -15.32
N SER A 349 -22.16 -12.80 -15.53
CA SER A 349 -23.26 -12.17 -16.29
C SER A 349 -23.08 -12.34 -17.81
N GLN A 350 -21.87 -12.02 -18.32
CA GLN A 350 -21.58 -11.94 -19.75
C GLN A 350 -20.94 -13.21 -20.35
N ARG A 351 -20.70 -14.26 -19.52
CA ARG A 351 -19.92 -15.46 -19.95
C ARG A 351 -18.57 -15.12 -20.57
N ALA A 352 -17.97 -14.00 -20.15
CA ALA A 352 -16.69 -13.59 -20.69
C ALA A 352 -15.59 -14.56 -20.22
N SER A 353 -14.66 -14.90 -21.10
CA SER A 353 -13.43 -15.60 -20.72
C SER A 353 -12.63 -14.74 -19.74
N THR A 354 -11.80 -15.36 -18.93
CA THR A 354 -10.92 -14.67 -17.97
C THR A 354 -10.08 -13.58 -18.65
N THR A 355 -9.60 -13.83 -19.88
CA THR A 355 -8.86 -12.85 -20.66
C THR A 355 -9.71 -11.63 -21.03
N ARG A 356 -10.95 -11.84 -21.50
CA ARG A 356 -11.87 -10.74 -21.82
C ARG A 356 -12.27 -9.97 -20.57
N ALA A 357 -12.58 -10.66 -19.48
CA ALA A 357 -12.90 -10.03 -18.20
C ALA A 357 -11.73 -9.15 -17.68
N GLY A 358 -10.49 -9.62 -17.84
CA GLY A 358 -9.29 -8.83 -17.55
C GLY A 358 -9.12 -7.62 -18.47
N ALA A 359 -9.42 -7.74 -19.77
CA ALA A 359 -9.33 -6.64 -20.71
C ALA A 359 -10.29 -5.49 -20.37
N HIS A 360 -11.47 -5.78 -19.81
CA HIS A 360 -12.39 -4.76 -19.32
C HIS A 360 -11.84 -3.92 -18.17
N MET A 361 -10.72 -4.31 -17.53
CA MET A 361 -10.04 -3.51 -16.50
C MET A 361 -9.10 -2.42 -17.07
N ILE A 362 -8.78 -2.47 -18.38
CA ILE A 362 -7.86 -1.51 -19.01
C ILE A 362 -8.26 -0.05 -18.76
N PRO A 363 -9.55 0.37 -18.88
CA PRO A 363 -9.94 1.75 -18.61
C PRO A 363 -9.65 2.19 -17.16
N SER A 364 -9.83 1.31 -16.17
CA SER A 364 -9.51 1.62 -14.78
C SER A 364 -8.00 1.84 -14.58
N VAL A 365 -7.17 0.99 -15.23
CA VAL A 365 -5.70 1.12 -15.19
C VAL A 365 -5.25 2.41 -15.86
N ALA A 366 -5.82 2.72 -17.05
CA ALA A 366 -5.54 3.97 -17.76
C ALA A 366 -5.97 5.19 -16.94
N GLY A 367 -7.16 5.15 -16.34
CA GLY A 367 -7.65 6.19 -15.43
C GLY A 367 -6.72 6.41 -14.24
N ASN A 368 -6.29 5.33 -13.58
CA ASN A 368 -5.38 5.40 -12.44
C ASN A 368 -4.03 6.04 -12.82
N THR A 369 -3.49 5.65 -13.97
CA THR A 369 -2.26 6.23 -14.52
C THR A 369 -2.42 7.73 -14.81
N LEU A 370 -3.47 8.09 -15.56
CA LEU A 370 -3.75 9.48 -15.90
C LEU A 370 -4.02 10.34 -14.66
N GLY A 371 -4.77 9.82 -13.69
CA GLY A 371 -5.06 10.49 -12.43
C GLY A 371 -3.81 10.79 -11.61
N GLY A 372 -2.92 9.82 -11.48
CA GLY A 372 -1.65 9.99 -10.79
C GLY A 372 -0.74 11.03 -11.47
N LEU A 373 -0.59 10.95 -12.80
CA LEU A 373 0.20 11.90 -13.57
C LEU A 373 -0.38 13.31 -13.52
N LEU A 374 -1.71 13.45 -13.63
CA LEU A 374 -2.40 14.73 -13.50
C LEU A 374 -2.18 15.34 -12.11
N ALA A 375 -2.31 14.55 -11.05
CA ALA A 375 -2.06 15.00 -9.70
C ALA A 375 -0.60 15.44 -9.51
N GLY A 376 0.35 14.68 -10.07
CA GLY A 376 1.77 15.03 -10.08
C GLY A 376 2.02 16.37 -10.79
N TYR A 377 1.48 16.54 -11.97
CA TYR A 377 1.62 17.76 -12.75
C TYR A 377 1.03 18.99 -12.05
N VAL A 378 -0.21 18.87 -11.53
CA VAL A 378 -0.89 19.96 -10.83
C VAL A 378 -0.13 20.32 -9.55
N THR A 379 0.27 19.34 -8.75
CA THR A 379 1.03 19.57 -7.50
C THR A 379 2.36 20.24 -7.77
N ARG A 380 3.11 19.80 -8.79
CA ARG A 380 4.38 20.39 -9.19
C ARG A 380 4.25 21.85 -9.62
N ARG A 381 3.17 22.18 -10.37
CA ARG A 381 2.95 23.55 -10.86
C ARG A 381 2.38 24.49 -9.81
N THR A 382 1.47 24.02 -8.99
CA THR A 382 0.66 24.87 -8.09
C THR A 382 1.09 24.78 -6.63
N GLY A 383 1.82 23.72 -6.22
CA GLY A 383 2.09 23.40 -4.82
C GLY A 383 0.83 23.02 -4.03
N ARG A 384 -0.32 22.81 -4.69
CA ARG A 384 -1.62 22.58 -4.05
C ARG A 384 -2.03 21.12 -4.19
N TYR A 385 -2.13 20.39 -3.09
CA TYR A 385 -2.55 19.00 -3.03
C TYR A 385 -3.93 18.80 -2.37
N LYS A 386 -4.37 19.72 -1.50
CA LYS A 386 -5.65 19.63 -0.80
C LYS A 386 -6.84 19.55 -1.75
N PHE A 387 -6.88 20.41 -2.77
CA PHE A 387 -7.94 20.41 -3.77
C PHE A 387 -8.05 19.06 -4.49
N LEU A 388 -6.89 18.44 -4.81
CA LEU A 388 -6.84 17.14 -5.45
C LEU A 388 -7.46 16.05 -4.59
N LEU A 389 -7.22 16.05 -3.27
CA LEU A 389 -7.83 15.12 -2.33
C LEU A 389 -9.36 15.28 -2.26
N ILE A 390 -9.85 16.53 -2.30
CA ILE A 390 -11.28 16.81 -2.26
C ILE A 390 -11.98 16.31 -3.52
N ILE A 391 -11.38 16.46 -4.72
CA ILE A 391 -12.01 16.04 -5.97
C ILE A 391 -11.84 14.56 -6.28
N ALA A 392 -10.82 13.90 -5.72
CA ALA A 392 -10.51 12.50 -6.00
C ALA A 392 -11.68 11.56 -5.69
N GLY A 393 -12.32 11.75 -4.53
CA GLY A 393 -13.47 10.97 -4.12
C GLY A 393 -14.70 11.15 -5.03
N PRO A 394 -15.19 12.36 -5.32
CA PRO A 394 -16.27 12.61 -6.27
C PRO A 394 -15.99 12.05 -7.66
N VAL A 395 -14.77 12.20 -8.18
CA VAL A 395 -14.40 11.61 -9.48
C VAL A 395 -14.53 10.09 -9.45
N ALA A 396 -14.03 9.42 -8.41
CA ALA A 396 -14.17 7.98 -8.26
C ALA A 396 -15.64 7.56 -8.07
N ALA A 397 -16.41 8.35 -7.31
CA ALA A 397 -17.83 8.11 -7.02
C ALA A 397 -18.70 8.07 -8.30
N VAL A 398 -18.34 8.85 -9.33
CA VAL A 398 -19.02 8.79 -10.65
C VAL A 398 -18.98 7.36 -11.21
N SER A 399 -17.83 6.67 -11.14
CA SER A 399 -17.70 5.29 -11.59
C SER A 399 -18.64 4.36 -10.85
N TYR A 400 -18.64 4.41 -9.51
CA TYR A 400 -19.49 3.54 -8.71
C TYR A 400 -20.99 3.82 -8.92
N ALA A 401 -21.36 5.08 -9.12
CA ALA A 401 -22.71 5.47 -9.48
C ALA A 401 -23.12 4.94 -10.87
N LEU A 402 -22.22 4.98 -11.87
CA LEU A 402 -22.47 4.41 -13.19
C LEU A 402 -22.62 2.88 -13.12
N LEU A 403 -21.78 2.19 -12.37
CA LEU A 403 -21.90 0.74 -12.14
C LEU A 403 -23.24 0.39 -11.48
N LEU A 404 -23.68 1.16 -10.47
CA LEU A 404 -24.97 0.99 -9.81
C LEU A 404 -26.15 1.23 -10.74
N ALA A 405 -26.06 2.21 -11.65
CA ALA A 405 -27.16 2.58 -12.53
C ALA A 405 -27.27 1.67 -13.76
N ARG A 406 -26.12 1.28 -14.36
CA ARG A 406 -26.09 0.65 -15.70
C ARG A 406 -25.78 -0.83 -15.69
N TRP A 407 -24.94 -1.31 -14.76
CA TRP A 407 -24.49 -2.71 -14.72
C TRP A 407 -25.47 -3.57 -13.92
N ARG A 408 -26.65 -3.83 -14.50
CA ARG A 408 -27.68 -4.67 -13.89
C ARG A 408 -27.88 -5.97 -14.64
N ASP A 409 -28.76 -6.02 -15.65
CA ASP A 409 -29.21 -7.28 -16.29
C ASP A 409 -28.99 -7.29 -17.82
N GLN A 410 -28.40 -6.24 -18.39
CA GLN A 410 -28.30 -6.09 -19.85
C GLN A 410 -26.94 -6.56 -20.38
N PRO A 411 -26.85 -7.08 -21.60
CA PRO A 411 -25.56 -7.30 -22.25
C PRO A 411 -24.83 -5.97 -22.40
N LEU A 412 -23.63 -5.90 -21.80
CA LEU A 412 -22.84 -4.67 -21.82
C LEU A 412 -22.20 -4.45 -23.19
N SER A 413 -22.31 -3.24 -23.69
CA SER A 413 -21.51 -2.76 -24.82
C SER A 413 -20.04 -2.63 -24.40
N PRO A 414 -19.07 -2.87 -25.30
CA PRO A 414 -17.64 -2.65 -24.99
C PRO A 414 -17.33 -1.25 -24.46
N TRP A 415 -18.11 -0.24 -24.87
CA TRP A 415 -17.97 1.15 -24.43
C TRP A 415 -18.35 1.37 -22.95
N GLU A 416 -19.17 0.52 -22.38
CA GLU A 416 -19.59 0.60 -20.99
C GLU A 416 -18.46 0.22 -20.02
N SER A 417 -17.39 -0.39 -20.53
CA SER A 417 -16.14 -0.55 -19.77
C SER A 417 -15.49 0.79 -19.41
N LEU A 418 -15.81 1.87 -20.12
CA LEU A 418 -15.35 3.22 -19.77
C LEU A 418 -15.99 3.75 -18.48
N ASP A 419 -17.08 3.16 -18.00
CA ASP A 419 -17.72 3.53 -16.74
C ASP A 419 -16.78 3.36 -15.52
N ILE A 420 -15.77 2.50 -15.64
CA ILE A 420 -14.78 2.28 -14.58
C ILE A 420 -13.55 3.21 -14.65
N LEU A 421 -13.40 3.99 -15.73
CA LEU A 421 -12.28 4.92 -15.91
C LEU A 421 -12.25 6.02 -14.83
N PRO A 422 -13.38 6.68 -14.46
CA PRO A 422 -13.37 7.70 -13.40
C PRO A 422 -12.95 7.12 -12.05
N GLY A 423 -13.28 5.86 -11.74
CA GLY A 423 -12.86 5.16 -10.52
C GLY A 423 -11.34 5.04 -10.44
N GLY A 424 -10.71 4.61 -11.53
CA GLY A 424 -9.26 4.61 -11.66
C GLY A 424 -8.67 6.01 -11.53
N LEU A 425 -9.21 7.00 -12.25
CA LEU A 425 -8.72 8.38 -12.23
C LEU A 425 -8.73 8.98 -10.81
N GLY A 426 -9.83 8.85 -10.09
CA GLY A 426 -9.94 9.33 -8.71
C GLY A 426 -8.96 8.63 -7.77
N SER A 427 -8.77 7.31 -7.93
CA SER A 427 -7.80 6.55 -7.13
C SER A 427 -6.36 6.99 -7.39
N GLY A 428 -5.99 7.22 -8.66
CA GLY A 428 -4.66 7.72 -9.03
C GLY A 428 -4.39 9.11 -8.46
N ILE A 429 -5.37 10.04 -8.56
CA ILE A 429 -5.28 11.38 -7.97
C ILE A 429 -5.08 11.26 -6.44
N CYS A 430 -5.91 10.43 -5.79
CA CYS A 430 -5.85 10.25 -4.35
C CYS A 430 -4.48 9.72 -3.89
N SER A 431 -3.98 8.66 -4.53
CA SER A 431 -2.70 8.02 -4.16
C SER A 431 -1.53 9.02 -4.20
N ALA A 432 -1.45 9.84 -5.24
CA ALA A 432 -0.39 10.83 -5.38
C ALA A 432 -0.56 11.99 -4.38
N ALA A 433 -1.76 12.54 -4.26
CA ALA A 433 -2.02 13.71 -3.42
C ALA A 433 -1.98 13.38 -1.91
N ALA A 434 -2.46 12.19 -1.49
CA ALA A 434 -2.43 11.77 -0.09
C ALA A 434 -1.00 11.53 0.39
N PHE A 435 -0.14 10.95 -0.46
CA PHE A 435 1.27 10.78 -0.14
C PHE A 435 1.98 12.12 0.08
N VAL A 436 1.71 13.10 -0.80
CA VAL A 436 2.25 14.47 -0.63
C VAL A 436 1.71 15.13 0.63
N ALA A 437 0.41 15.00 0.91
CA ALA A 437 -0.21 15.56 2.12
C ALA A 437 0.41 14.97 3.40
N MET A 438 0.76 13.68 3.39
CA MET A 438 1.45 13.00 4.48
C MET A 438 2.86 13.57 4.67
N SER A 439 3.63 13.69 3.58
CA SER A 439 5.07 14.00 3.65
C SER A 439 5.38 15.50 3.75
N ALA A 440 4.42 16.39 3.50
CA ALA A 440 4.64 17.83 3.36
C ALA A 440 5.25 18.52 4.60
N LEU A 441 4.96 18.02 5.80
CA LEU A 441 5.38 18.60 7.09
C LEU A 441 6.36 17.72 7.85
N LEU A 442 6.74 16.56 7.30
CA LEU A 442 7.65 15.65 7.97
C LEU A 442 9.10 16.10 7.80
N GLU A 443 9.90 15.89 8.83
CA GLU A 443 11.35 16.01 8.71
C GLU A 443 11.93 14.89 7.84
N PRO A 444 13.08 15.09 7.20
CA PRO A 444 13.68 14.06 6.34
C PRO A 444 13.84 12.69 7.01
N GLY A 445 14.18 12.67 8.30
CA GLY A 445 14.30 11.43 9.09
C GLY A 445 12.97 10.72 9.38
N GLU A 446 11.85 11.46 9.39
CA GLU A 446 10.52 10.90 9.65
C GLU A 446 9.85 10.32 8.40
N VAL A 447 10.25 10.78 7.20
CA VAL A 447 9.61 10.40 5.93
C VAL A 447 9.70 8.90 5.68
N ALA A 448 10.83 8.26 6.00
CA ALA A 448 11.01 6.83 5.80
C ALA A 448 10.04 6.01 6.67
N MET A 449 9.92 6.37 7.94
CA MET A 449 9.01 5.72 8.89
C MET A 449 7.54 5.92 8.49
N ALA A 450 7.16 7.16 8.17
CA ALA A 450 5.81 7.45 7.70
C ALA A 450 5.48 6.75 6.36
N THR A 451 6.46 6.60 5.45
CA THR A 451 6.27 5.85 4.21
C THR A 451 6.03 4.36 4.48
N SER A 452 6.77 3.76 5.43
CA SER A 452 6.56 2.36 5.82
C SER A 452 5.16 2.14 6.40
N GLY A 453 4.70 3.04 7.27
CA GLY A 453 3.33 3.03 7.79
C GLY A 453 2.28 3.22 6.68
N TYR A 454 2.55 4.10 5.72
CA TYR A 454 1.68 4.31 4.56
C TYR A 454 1.55 3.03 3.71
N MET A 455 2.65 2.33 3.46
CA MET A 455 2.64 1.06 2.72
C MET A 455 1.84 -0.01 3.45
N LEU A 456 2.00 -0.12 4.78
CA LEU A 456 1.19 -1.01 5.60
C LEU A 456 -0.31 -0.69 5.47
N VAL A 457 -0.70 0.58 5.56
CA VAL A 457 -2.10 1.02 5.41
C VAL A 457 -2.65 0.63 4.03
N ILE A 458 -1.88 0.80 2.96
CA ILE A 458 -2.27 0.40 1.60
C ILE A 458 -2.46 -1.13 1.53
N SER A 459 -1.55 -1.92 2.10
CA SER A 459 -1.65 -3.39 2.09
C SER A 459 -2.87 -3.89 2.88
N LEU A 460 -3.14 -3.29 4.04
CA LEU A 460 -4.35 -3.56 4.82
C LEU A 460 -5.62 -3.18 4.05
N ALA A 461 -5.62 -2.02 3.39
CA ALA A 461 -6.75 -1.56 2.58
C ALA A 461 -7.04 -2.50 1.40
N MET A 462 -6.00 -3.02 0.75
CA MET A 462 -6.15 -4.00 -0.33
C MET A 462 -6.84 -5.27 0.16
N THR A 463 -6.37 -5.83 1.26
CA THR A 463 -6.96 -7.04 1.86
C THR A 463 -8.40 -6.77 2.28
N THR A 464 -8.66 -5.65 2.96
CA THR A 464 -10.00 -5.24 3.39
C THR A 464 -10.94 -5.08 2.20
N GLY A 465 -10.50 -4.45 1.11
CA GLY A 465 -11.31 -4.23 -0.10
C GLY A 465 -11.78 -5.54 -0.73
N VAL A 466 -10.88 -6.51 -0.89
CA VAL A 466 -11.23 -7.84 -1.42
C VAL A 466 -12.17 -8.59 -0.47
N THR A 467 -11.85 -8.59 0.83
CA THR A 467 -12.64 -9.31 1.85
C THR A 467 -14.05 -8.74 1.99
N VAL A 468 -14.17 -7.41 2.07
CA VAL A 468 -15.49 -6.74 2.17
C VAL A 468 -16.31 -7.06 0.92
N THR A 469 -15.72 -7.02 -0.27
CA THR A 469 -16.40 -7.36 -1.53
C THR A 469 -16.91 -8.80 -1.50
N ASN A 470 -16.06 -9.77 -1.15
CA ASN A 470 -16.44 -11.17 -1.07
C ASN A 470 -17.57 -11.41 -0.05
N THR A 471 -17.47 -10.78 1.12
CA THR A 471 -18.47 -10.94 2.19
C THR A 471 -19.81 -10.34 1.76
N VAL A 472 -19.82 -9.12 1.26
CA VAL A 472 -21.05 -8.42 0.83
C VAL A 472 -21.71 -9.15 -0.32
N LEU A 473 -20.91 -9.57 -1.32
CA LEU A 473 -21.38 -10.39 -2.42
C LEU A 473 -21.99 -11.71 -1.91
N GLY A 474 -21.25 -12.45 -1.08
CA GLY A 474 -21.69 -13.76 -0.59
C GLY A 474 -22.97 -13.68 0.25
N VAL A 475 -23.07 -12.70 1.15
CA VAL A 475 -24.27 -12.48 1.98
C VAL A 475 -25.44 -12.00 1.11
N GLY A 476 -25.21 -11.01 0.24
CA GLY A 476 -26.25 -10.48 -0.66
C GLY A 476 -26.77 -11.54 -1.61
N PHE A 477 -25.89 -12.29 -2.26
CA PHE A 477 -26.22 -13.35 -3.20
C PHE A 477 -27.03 -14.47 -2.53
N ARG A 478 -26.57 -14.97 -1.36
CA ARG A 478 -27.30 -15.99 -0.61
C ARG A 478 -28.68 -15.52 -0.18
N ARG A 479 -28.80 -14.27 0.28
CA ARG A 479 -30.07 -13.67 0.69
C ARG A 479 -31.06 -13.57 -0.47
N GLU A 480 -30.62 -13.11 -1.63
CA GLU A 480 -31.48 -12.95 -2.82
C GLU A 480 -31.87 -14.30 -3.43
N LEU A 481 -30.94 -15.30 -3.43
CA LEU A 481 -31.28 -16.67 -3.84
C LEU A 481 -32.34 -17.28 -2.94
N GLY A 482 -32.20 -17.18 -1.61
CA GLY A 482 -33.19 -17.71 -0.66
C GLY A 482 -34.54 -17.02 -0.74
N ARG A 483 -34.63 -15.80 -1.27
CA ARG A 483 -35.90 -15.09 -1.51
C ARG A 483 -36.59 -15.50 -2.82
N ARG A 484 -35.83 -15.93 -3.83
CA ARG A 484 -36.34 -16.16 -5.19
C ARG A 484 -36.41 -17.64 -5.57
N LEU A 485 -35.60 -18.49 -4.90
CA LEU A 485 -35.62 -19.93 -5.12
C LEU A 485 -36.41 -20.62 -3.97
N HIS A 486 -37.42 -21.40 -4.34
CA HIS A 486 -38.24 -22.17 -3.43
C HIS A 486 -38.38 -23.59 -3.98
N GLY A 487 -38.38 -24.60 -3.10
CA GLY A 487 -38.54 -25.98 -3.49
C GLY A 487 -37.49 -26.91 -2.88
N PRO A 488 -37.63 -28.23 -3.01
CA PRO A 488 -36.77 -29.21 -2.33
C PRO A 488 -35.30 -29.18 -2.81
N GLU A 489 -35.04 -28.70 -4.03
CA GLU A 489 -33.69 -28.61 -4.61
C GLU A 489 -33.05 -27.22 -4.42
N ALA A 490 -33.79 -26.22 -3.90
CA ALA A 490 -33.32 -24.84 -3.77
C ALA A 490 -32.08 -24.74 -2.90
N ASP A 491 -32.02 -25.43 -1.77
CA ASP A 491 -30.88 -25.39 -0.85
C ASP A 491 -29.60 -25.95 -1.48
N GLU A 492 -29.72 -27.00 -2.31
CA GLU A 492 -28.58 -27.57 -3.04
C GLU A 492 -28.07 -26.61 -4.11
N VAL A 493 -28.98 -26.00 -4.86
CA VAL A 493 -28.62 -24.96 -5.87
C VAL A 493 -27.95 -23.78 -5.21
N ILE A 494 -28.49 -23.29 -4.10
CA ILE A 494 -27.91 -22.18 -3.32
C ILE A 494 -26.50 -22.54 -2.85
N ARG A 495 -26.34 -23.72 -2.25
CA ARG A 495 -25.04 -24.18 -1.76
C ARG A 495 -24.00 -24.25 -2.87
N ARG A 496 -24.33 -24.86 -4.03
CA ARG A 496 -23.42 -25.00 -5.17
C ARG A 496 -23.13 -23.66 -5.84
N ALA A 497 -24.14 -22.84 -6.09
CA ALA A 497 -23.97 -21.55 -6.73
C ALA A 497 -23.10 -20.57 -5.90
N VAL A 498 -23.21 -20.61 -4.56
CA VAL A 498 -22.37 -19.77 -3.67
C VAL A 498 -20.92 -20.28 -3.61
N SER A 499 -20.69 -21.58 -3.78
CA SER A 499 -19.36 -22.18 -3.66
C SER A 499 -18.57 -22.27 -4.98
N ASP A 500 -19.26 -22.29 -6.13
CA ASP A 500 -18.61 -22.49 -7.44
C ASP A 500 -19.25 -21.63 -8.55
N THR A 501 -18.47 -20.68 -9.08
CA THR A 501 -18.87 -19.85 -10.21
C THR A 501 -18.98 -20.64 -11.52
N ASN A 502 -18.24 -21.76 -11.67
CA ASN A 502 -18.35 -22.63 -12.84
C ASN A 502 -19.71 -23.34 -12.88
N TYR A 503 -20.27 -23.67 -11.70
CA TYR A 503 -21.61 -24.18 -11.60
C TYR A 503 -22.64 -23.21 -12.19
N ILE A 504 -22.48 -21.89 -11.88
CA ILE A 504 -23.36 -20.84 -12.44
C ILE A 504 -23.22 -20.76 -13.97
N ALA A 505 -22.00 -20.92 -14.49
CA ALA A 505 -21.76 -20.93 -15.94
C ALA A 505 -22.41 -22.11 -16.66
N GLY A 506 -22.54 -23.27 -15.99
CA GLY A 506 -23.18 -24.48 -16.50
C GLY A 506 -24.72 -24.47 -16.43
N LEU A 507 -25.32 -23.50 -15.70
CA LEU A 507 -26.78 -23.40 -15.62
C LEU A 507 -27.39 -22.89 -16.93
N GLU A 508 -28.61 -23.35 -17.26
CA GLU A 508 -29.36 -22.95 -18.46
C GLU A 508 -30.79 -22.51 -18.12
N GLY A 509 -31.42 -21.83 -19.07
CA GLY A 509 -32.81 -21.42 -18.99
C GLY A 509 -33.11 -20.44 -17.84
N ARG A 510 -34.35 -20.52 -17.31
CA ARG A 510 -34.87 -19.59 -16.30
C ARG A 510 -34.09 -19.63 -14.98
N LEU A 511 -33.57 -20.81 -14.61
CA LEU A 511 -32.79 -20.95 -13.37
C LEU A 511 -31.51 -20.10 -13.44
N ARG A 512 -30.81 -20.13 -14.57
CA ARG A 512 -29.62 -19.30 -14.77
C ARG A 512 -29.94 -17.81 -14.68
N GLU A 513 -31.03 -17.35 -15.33
CA GLU A 513 -31.44 -15.94 -15.27
C GLU A 513 -31.65 -15.47 -13.82
N VAL A 514 -32.36 -16.28 -13.03
CA VAL A 514 -32.60 -15.97 -11.61
C VAL A 514 -31.29 -15.93 -10.83
N VAL A 515 -30.42 -16.94 -11.01
CA VAL A 515 -29.15 -17.02 -10.27
C VAL A 515 -28.22 -15.87 -10.65
N VAL A 516 -28.07 -15.55 -11.95
CA VAL A 516 -27.26 -14.42 -12.41
C VAL A 516 -27.79 -13.09 -11.90
N ARG A 517 -29.12 -12.88 -11.91
CA ARG A 517 -29.73 -11.67 -11.37
C ARG A 517 -29.45 -11.53 -9.87
N CYS A 518 -29.59 -12.60 -9.08
CA CYS A 518 -29.26 -12.59 -7.66
C CYS A 518 -27.77 -12.29 -7.42
N TYR A 519 -26.89 -12.80 -8.29
CA TYR A 519 -25.44 -12.52 -8.20
C TYR A 519 -25.13 -11.06 -8.49
N VAL A 520 -25.74 -10.49 -9.51
CA VAL A 520 -25.60 -9.06 -9.86
C VAL A 520 -26.14 -8.17 -8.75
N ASP A 521 -27.32 -8.50 -8.18
CA ASP A 521 -27.89 -7.78 -7.02
C ASP A 521 -26.91 -7.82 -5.80
N GLY A 522 -26.24 -8.95 -5.58
CA GLY A 522 -25.19 -9.08 -4.56
C GLY A 522 -23.99 -8.16 -4.83
N LEU A 523 -23.56 -8.02 -6.10
CA LEU A 523 -22.47 -7.11 -6.50
C LEU A 523 -22.83 -5.65 -6.30
N GLN A 524 -24.11 -5.24 -6.44
CA GLN A 524 -24.53 -3.86 -6.22
C GLN A 524 -24.16 -3.37 -4.81
N GLY A 525 -24.25 -4.23 -3.81
CA GLY A 525 -23.84 -3.92 -2.43
C GLY A 525 -22.37 -3.50 -2.33
N THR A 526 -21.49 -4.10 -3.13
CA THR A 526 -20.06 -3.76 -3.14
C THR A 526 -19.81 -2.37 -3.72
N TYR A 527 -20.55 -2.00 -4.78
CA TYR A 527 -20.43 -0.67 -5.38
C TYR A 527 -20.97 0.43 -4.47
N VAL A 528 -22.02 0.15 -3.68
CA VAL A 528 -22.52 1.08 -2.65
C VAL A 528 -21.44 1.36 -1.61
N ILE A 529 -20.75 0.33 -1.10
CA ILE A 529 -19.67 0.50 -0.12
C ILE A 529 -18.52 1.30 -0.73
N SER A 530 -18.12 0.99 -1.96
CA SER A 530 -17.07 1.72 -2.66
C SER A 530 -17.42 3.20 -2.85
N LEU A 531 -18.68 3.50 -3.18
CA LEU A 531 -19.22 4.85 -3.28
C LEU A 531 -19.12 5.60 -1.95
N LEU A 532 -19.58 4.97 -0.86
CA LEU A 532 -19.53 5.55 0.49
C LEU A 532 -18.09 5.80 0.96
N CYS A 533 -17.18 4.85 0.75
CA CYS A 533 -15.76 5.01 1.07
C CYS A 533 -15.14 6.20 0.33
N SER A 534 -15.43 6.36 -0.96
CA SER A 534 -14.89 7.45 -1.77
C SER A 534 -15.44 8.82 -1.35
N ILE A 535 -16.73 8.91 -1.05
CA ILE A 535 -17.35 10.16 -0.54
C ILE A 535 -16.76 10.51 0.83
N LEU A 536 -16.66 9.54 1.74
CA LEU A 536 -16.09 9.75 3.07
C LEU A 536 -14.62 10.20 2.98
N GLY A 537 -13.83 9.57 2.09
CA GLY A 537 -12.45 9.99 1.83
C GLY A 537 -12.36 11.44 1.36
N SER A 538 -13.28 11.87 0.48
CA SER A 538 -13.35 13.26 0.02
C SER A 538 -13.70 14.24 1.15
N LEU A 539 -14.66 13.89 2.00
CA LEU A 539 -15.03 14.71 3.18
C LEU A 539 -13.84 14.88 4.13
N LEU A 540 -13.08 13.81 4.37
CA LEU A 540 -11.84 13.90 5.16
C LEU A 540 -10.79 14.78 4.48
N GLY A 541 -10.78 14.88 3.15
CA GLY A 541 -9.91 15.79 2.40
C GLY A 541 -10.05 17.27 2.81
N TRP A 542 -11.24 17.71 3.25
CA TRP A 542 -11.45 19.06 3.77
C TRP A 542 -10.68 19.32 5.06
N MET A 543 -10.41 18.30 5.86
CA MET A 543 -9.70 18.41 7.13
C MET A 543 -8.18 18.52 6.94
N VAL A 544 -7.65 18.20 5.77
CA VAL A 544 -6.23 18.30 5.44
C VAL A 544 -5.81 19.77 5.43
N ARG A 545 -4.70 20.09 6.07
CA ARG A 545 -4.09 21.43 6.02
C ARG A 545 -3.20 21.54 4.79
N GLN A 546 -3.42 22.62 4.00
CA GLN A 546 -2.59 22.93 2.85
C GLN A 546 -1.31 23.64 3.31
N HIS A 547 -0.15 23.15 2.87
CA HIS A 547 1.14 23.83 3.03
C HIS A 547 1.73 24.05 1.64
N ARG A 548 2.53 25.10 1.49
CA ARG A 548 3.31 25.31 0.25
C ARG A 548 4.49 24.35 0.26
N LEU A 549 4.68 23.64 -0.85
CA LEU A 549 5.77 22.68 -1.09
C LEU A 549 7.02 23.40 -1.55
#